data_3e87926b2d4496b183ee6b7f53d631ee
#
_entry.id   3e87926b2d4496b183ee6b7f53d631ee
#
_cell.length_a   1.000
_cell.length_b   1.000
_cell.length_c   1.000
_cell.angle_alpha   90.00
_cell.angle_beta   90.00
_cell.angle_gamma   90.00
#
_symmetry.space_group_name_H-M   'P 1'
#
loop_
_entity.id
_entity.type
_entity.pdbx_description
1 polymer ?
#
loop_
_entity_poly.entity_id
_entity_poly.type
_entity_poly.pdbx_seq_one_letter_code
_entity_poly.pdbx_strand_id
1 'polypeptide(L)'
;MNLLYTLIATFFAGMGAGLGTGFAGMSAAAVISPILITFLGIDPYMAVGIALSSDVLASAFSAYTYGKNKNLDIRNGLIMMVSVLIFTVVGSYISSLVPSTTMGNFSVFMTFLLGIKFIVKPVMTTKESMGNVSARKRAIQSVLCGILIGFICGFVGAGGGMMMLLILTSVLGYELKTAVGTSVFIMTFTAFTGAASHFAIGGFPDATVWILCVIFTLVWARIAAVFANKATPKTLNRVTGVILVVLGIAVMIFSRLS
;
A
#
# COMPACT_ATOMS: atom_id res chain seq x y z
N MET A 1 -3.16 25.56 -14.58
CA MET A 1 -3.20 25.27 -13.12
C MET A 1 -2.10 26.06 -12.44
N ASN A 2 -2.34 26.64 -11.26
CA ASN A 2 -1.30 27.41 -10.56
C ASN A 2 -0.21 26.44 -10.06
N LEU A 3 1.05 26.64 -10.50
CA LEU A 3 2.17 25.75 -10.16
C LEU A 3 2.35 25.59 -8.65
N LEU A 4 2.18 26.67 -7.89
CA LEU A 4 2.30 26.65 -6.42
C LEU A 4 1.22 25.73 -5.79
N TYR A 5 0.00 25.82 -6.27
CA TYR A 5 -1.10 24.99 -5.79
C TYR A 5 -0.86 23.51 -6.12
N THR A 6 -0.40 23.22 -7.34
CA THR A 6 0.00 21.86 -7.75
C THR A 6 1.12 21.30 -6.87
N LEU A 7 2.14 22.12 -6.58
CA LEU A 7 3.26 21.73 -5.73
C LEU A 7 2.79 21.37 -4.31
N ILE A 8 1.91 22.19 -3.72
CA ILE A 8 1.37 21.95 -2.36
C ILE A 8 0.53 20.67 -2.34
N ALA A 9 -0.39 20.51 -3.29
CA ALA A 9 -1.25 19.32 -3.33
C ALA A 9 -0.44 18.03 -3.53
N THR A 10 0.50 18.02 -4.49
CA THR A 10 1.35 16.85 -4.74
C THR A 10 2.33 16.57 -3.60
N PHE A 11 2.81 17.62 -2.89
CA PHE A 11 3.65 17.44 -1.70
C PHE A 11 2.91 16.68 -0.59
N PHE A 12 1.70 17.13 -0.22
CA PHE A 12 0.92 16.45 0.82
C PHE A 12 0.44 15.07 0.39
N ALA A 13 0.05 14.91 -0.89
CA ALA A 13 -0.30 13.61 -1.45
C ALA A 13 0.88 12.63 -1.39
N GLY A 14 2.05 13.05 -1.85
CA GLY A 14 3.27 12.24 -1.82
C GLY A 14 3.79 11.98 -0.41
N MET A 15 3.68 12.95 0.50
CA MET A 15 4.04 12.78 1.91
C MET A 15 3.17 11.70 2.57
N GLY A 16 1.86 11.83 2.47
CA GLY A 16 0.94 10.85 3.06
C GLY A 16 1.11 9.46 2.46
N ALA A 17 1.21 9.37 1.13
CA ALA A 17 1.44 8.12 0.44
C ALA A 17 2.78 7.48 0.81
N GLY A 18 3.88 8.24 0.77
CA GLY A 18 5.21 7.73 1.10
C GLY A 18 5.32 7.26 2.55
N LEU A 19 4.77 8.02 3.50
CA LEU A 19 4.71 7.58 4.90
C LEU A 19 3.89 6.28 5.03
N GLY A 20 2.72 6.20 4.39
CA GLY A 20 1.90 5.00 4.38
C GLY A 20 2.60 3.79 3.77
N THR A 21 3.27 3.96 2.63
CA THR A 21 4.05 2.89 1.98
C THR A 21 5.23 2.45 2.86
N GLY A 22 6.02 3.40 3.36
CA GLY A 22 7.24 3.09 4.11
C GLY A 22 7.01 2.49 5.51
N PHE A 23 5.97 2.92 6.23
CA PHE A 23 5.65 2.41 7.57
C PHE A 23 4.70 1.21 7.57
N ALA A 24 3.73 1.20 6.66
CA ALA A 24 2.63 0.26 6.68
C ALA A 24 2.55 -0.64 5.43
N GLY A 25 3.39 -0.43 4.43
CA GLY A 25 3.25 -1.13 3.16
C GLY A 25 1.91 -0.85 2.48
N MET A 26 1.39 0.37 2.62
CA MET A 26 0.13 0.81 2.06
C MET A 26 0.32 1.28 0.62
N SER A 27 -0.65 1.02 -0.25
CA SER A 27 -0.61 1.54 -1.62
C SER A 27 -0.75 3.05 -1.66
N ALA A 28 0.10 3.71 -2.44
CA ALA A 28 0.04 5.15 -2.68
C ALA A 28 -1.30 5.59 -3.28
N ALA A 29 -1.97 4.72 -4.03
CA ALA A 29 -3.25 5.01 -4.63
C ALA A 29 -4.36 5.37 -3.62
N ALA A 30 -4.29 4.82 -2.41
CA ALA A 30 -5.24 5.14 -1.36
C ALA A 30 -5.19 6.60 -0.87
N VAL A 31 -4.06 7.29 -1.07
CA VAL A 31 -3.86 8.68 -0.62
C VAL A 31 -3.75 9.65 -1.80
N ILE A 32 -2.94 9.32 -2.80
CA ILE A 32 -2.70 10.22 -3.94
C ILE A 32 -3.98 10.43 -4.75
N SER A 33 -4.69 9.35 -5.10
CA SER A 33 -5.85 9.46 -5.99
C SER A 33 -6.92 10.41 -5.46
N PRO A 34 -7.43 10.27 -4.21
CA PRO A 34 -8.46 11.20 -3.72
C PRO A 34 -7.96 12.64 -3.63
N ILE A 35 -6.70 12.87 -3.31
CA ILE A 35 -6.13 14.23 -3.26
C ILE A 35 -6.07 14.86 -4.66
N LEU A 36 -5.59 14.11 -5.66
CA LEU A 36 -5.50 14.62 -7.04
C LEU A 36 -6.89 14.88 -7.63
N ILE A 37 -7.86 14.00 -7.38
CA ILE A 37 -9.24 14.19 -7.85
C ILE A 37 -9.86 15.42 -7.20
N THR A 38 -9.79 15.51 -5.87
CA THR A 38 -10.49 16.58 -5.12
C THR A 38 -9.87 17.96 -5.32
N PHE A 39 -8.54 18.05 -5.27
CA PHE A 39 -7.86 19.36 -5.28
C PHE A 39 -7.37 19.78 -6.66
N LEU A 40 -7.02 18.85 -7.53
CA LEU A 40 -6.51 19.19 -8.86
C LEU A 40 -7.51 18.88 -9.99
N GLY A 41 -8.68 18.32 -9.69
CA GLY A 41 -9.69 17.96 -10.67
C GLY A 41 -9.21 16.96 -11.72
N ILE A 42 -8.24 16.13 -11.37
CA ILE A 42 -7.68 15.12 -12.29
C ILE A 42 -8.69 13.99 -12.45
N ASP A 43 -8.85 13.51 -13.67
CA ASP A 43 -9.69 12.34 -13.99
C ASP A 43 -9.35 11.17 -13.06
N PRO A 44 -10.33 10.49 -12.46
CA PRO A 44 -10.10 9.40 -11.50
C PRO A 44 -9.23 8.27 -12.02
N TYR A 45 -9.40 7.89 -13.29
CA TYR A 45 -8.61 6.81 -13.89
C TYR A 45 -7.14 7.21 -14.03
N MET A 46 -6.90 8.46 -14.44
CA MET A 46 -5.55 9.04 -14.55
C MET A 46 -4.91 9.24 -13.18
N ALA A 47 -5.67 9.69 -12.18
CA ALA A 47 -5.19 9.86 -10.80
C ALA A 47 -4.70 8.53 -10.20
N VAL A 48 -5.39 7.42 -10.47
CA VAL A 48 -4.95 6.07 -10.06
C VAL A 48 -3.67 5.67 -10.78
N GLY A 49 -3.54 5.94 -12.09
CA GLY A 49 -2.31 5.67 -12.85
C GLY A 49 -1.09 6.41 -12.29
N ILE A 50 -1.24 7.72 -11.99
CA ILE A 50 -0.20 8.53 -11.34
C ILE A 50 0.17 7.93 -9.98
N ALA A 51 -0.79 7.57 -9.17
CA ALA A 51 -0.58 7.05 -7.84
C ALA A 51 0.14 5.70 -7.86
N LEU A 52 -0.28 4.77 -8.71
CA LEU A 52 0.37 3.46 -8.86
C LEU A 52 1.80 3.60 -9.37
N SER A 53 2.06 4.47 -10.34
CA SER A 53 3.42 4.71 -10.84
C SER A 53 4.33 5.32 -9.77
N SER A 54 3.79 6.20 -8.92
CA SER A 54 4.50 6.75 -7.76
C SER A 54 4.82 5.66 -6.73
N ASP A 55 3.92 4.70 -6.58
CA ASP A 55 4.10 3.57 -5.65
C ASP A 55 5.19 2.60 -6.09
N VAL A 56 5.43 2.42 -7.40
CA VAL A 56 6.47 1.52 -7.91
C VAL A 56 7.83 1.83 -7.31
N LEU A 57 8.29 3.07 -7.44
CA LEU A 57 9.62 3.46 -6.94
C LEU A 57 9.65 3.53 -5.42
N ALA A 58 8.59 4.01 -4.78
CA ALA A 58 8.46 4.08 -3.33
C ALA A 58 8.49 2.69 -2.69
N SER A 59 7.73 1.75 -3.23
CA SER A 59 7.68 0.36 -2.77
C SER A 59 8.99 -0.37 -3.06
N ALA A 60 9.59 -0.21 -4.24
CA ALA A 60 10.87 -0.82 -4.59
C ALA A 60 11.99 -0.37 -3.64
N PHE A 61 12.09 0.94 -3.38
CA PHE A 61 13.08 1.48 -2.46
C PHE A 61 12.84 1.04 -1.02
N SER A 62 11.58 1.02 -0.59
CA SER A 62 11.20 0.49 0.72
C SER A 62 11.56 -0.99 0.84
N ALA A 63 11.23 -1.81 -0.15
CA ALA A 63 11.57 -3.24 -0.20
C ALA A 63 13.10 -3.46 -0.12
N TYR A 64 13.88 -2.67 -0.87
CA TYR A 64 15.33 -2.70 -0.79
C TYR A 64 15.83 -2.37 0.63
N THR A 65 15.27 -1.33 1.25
CA THR A 65 15.66 -0.90 2.60
C THR A 65 15.34 -1.97 3.64
N TYR A 66 14.14 -2.55 3.58
CA TYR A 66 13.75 -3.65 4.46
C TYR A 66 14.58 -4.91 4.20
N GLY A 67 14.86 -5.24 2.93
CA GLY A 67 15.69 -6.38 2.54
C GLY A 67 17.13 -6.27 3.06
N LYS A 68 17.76 -5.09 2.93
CA LYS A 68 19.09 -4.81 3.48
C LYS A 68 19.16 -5.01 4.99
N ASN A 69 18.06 -4.76 5.70
CA ASN A 69 17.95 -4.98 7.14
C ASN A 69 17.43 -6.39 7.51
N LYS A 70 17.40 -7.33 6.55
CA LYS A 70 16.91 -8.70 6.74
C LYS A 70 15.44 -8.78 7.21
N ASN A 71 14.63 -7.79 6.85
CA ASN A 71 13.21 -7.67 7.16
C ASN A 71 12.35 -7.91 5.90
N LEU A 72 12.69 -8.94 5.12
CA LEU A 72 12.01 -9.31 3.89
C LEU A 72 12.02 -10.84 3.74
N ASP A 73 10.85 -11.43 3.55
CA ASP A 73 10.70 -12.84 3.20
C ASP A 73 10.47 -12.96 1.68
N ILE A 74 11.57 -13.03 0.92
CA ILE A 74 11.52 -13.08 -0.54
C ILE A 74 10.82 -14.35 -1.02
N ARG A 75 11.12 -15.51 -0.44
CA ARG A 75 10.60 -16.79 -0.91
C ARG A 75 9.09 -16.88 -0.80
N ASN A 76 8.54 -16.63 0.38
CA ASN A 76 7.09 -16.66 0.57
C ASN A 76 6.42 -15.44 -0.05
N GLY A 77 7.11 -14.30 -0.14
CA GLY A 77 6.68 -13.11 -0.88
C GLY A 77 6.47 -13.39 -2.36
N LEU A 78 7.39 -14.10 -3.03
CA LEU A 78 7.23 -14.51 -4.45
C LEU A 78 6.05 -15.47 -4.63
N ILE A 79 5.91 -16.47 -3.75
CA ILE A 79 4.78 -17.41 -3.80
C ILE A 79 3.46 -16.67 -3.64
N MET A 80 3.38 -15.78 -2.67
CA MET A 80 2.20 -14.95 -2.42
C MET A 80 1.93 -14.00 -3.59
N MET A 81 2.97 -13.36 -4.15
CA MET A 81 2.86 -12.43 -5.28
C MET A 81 2.21 -13.07 -6.51
N VAL A 82 2.62 -14.28 -6.88
CA VAL A 82 2.01 -15.00 -8.01
C VAL A 82 0.51 -15.21 -7.77
N SER A 83 0.13 -15.65 -6.57
CA SER A 83 -1.27 -15.84 -6.21
C SER A 83 -2.04 -14.51 -6.20
N VAL A 84 -1.43 -13.44 -5.66
CA VAL A 84 -2.03 -12.10 -5.64
C VAL A 84 -2.28 -11.61 -7.06
N LEU A 85 -1.31 -11.68 -7.96
CA LEU A 85 -1.45 -11.20 -9.34
C LEU A 85 -2.57 -11.93 -10.09
N ILE A 86 -2.61 -13.27 -10.01
CA ILE A 86 -3.66 -14.07 -10.67
C ILE A 86 -5.05 -13.68 -10.15
N PHE A 87 -5.22 -13.66 -8.82
CA PHE A 87 -6.53 -13.41 -8.23
C PHE A 87 -6.94 -11.93 -8.23
N THR A 88 -6.00 -11.01 -8.42
CA THR A 88 -6.32 -9.59 -8.71
C THR A 88 -7.08 -9.48 -10.03
N VAL A 89 -6.68 -10.21 -11.07
CA VAL A 89 -7.41 -10.23 -12.34
C VAL A 89 -8.82 -10.79 -12.14
N VAL A 90 -8.96 -11.88 -11.40
CA VAL A 90 -10.28 -12.48 -11.07
C VAL A 90 -11.15 -11.50 -10.28
N GLY A 91 -10.59 -10.87 -9.25
CA GLY A 91 -11.31 -9.87 -8.43
C GLY A 91 -11.73 -8.65 -9.24
N SER A 92 -10.88 -8.14 -10.12
CA SER A 92 -11.18 -7.02 -11.02
C SER A 92 -12.30 -7.36 -12.01
N TYR A 93 -12.29 -8.58 -12.56
CA TYR A 93 -13.37 -9.04 -13.43
C TYR A 93 -14.72 -9.09 -12.70
N ILE A 94 -14.75 -9.65 -11.49
CA ILE A 94 -15.98 -9.70 -10.68
C ILE A 94 -16.41 -8.29 -10.26
N SER A 95 -15.46 -7.41 -9.96
CA SER A 95 -15.72 -6.00 -9.63
C SER A 95 -16.43 -5.26 -10.78
N SER A 96 -16.07 -5.55 -12.02
CA SER A 96 -16.72 -4.93 -13.19
C SER A 96 -18.22 -5.28 -13.35
N LEU A 97 -18.67 -6.30 -12.64
CA LEU A 97 -20.07 -6.74 -12.64
C LEU A 97 -20.90 -6.12 -11.50
N VAL A 98 -20.29 -5.35 -10.58
CA VAL A 98 -20.91 -4.79 -9.38
C VAL A 98 -20.84 -3.25 -9.39
N PRO A 99 -21.88 -2.52 -8.93
CA PRO A 99 -21.84 -1.05 -8.86
C PRO A 99 -20.71 -0.52 -7.98
N SER A 100 -19.98 0.48 -8.48
CA SER A 100 -18.70 0.99 -7.93
C SER A 100 -18.80 1.73 -6.57
N THR A 101 -20.00 2.16 -6.15
CA THR A 101 -20.19 3.02 -4.97
C THR A 101 -19.87 2.36 -3.62
N THR A 102 -19.88 1.04 -3.55
CA THR A 102 -19.71 0.29 -2.28
C THR A 102 -18.21 0.05 -1.94
N MET A 103 -17.33 0.12 -2.92
CA MET A 103 -15.95 -0.38 -2.80
C MET A 103 -14.96 0.61 -2.19
N GLY A 104 -15.07 1.89 -2.52
CA GLY A 104 -14.17 2.93 -2.02
C GLY A 104 -14.24 3.09 -0.49
N ASN A 105 -15.45 3.10 0.05
CA ASN A 105 -15.69 3.26 1.48
C ASN A 105 -15.12 2.10 2.32
N PHE A 106 -15.13 0.89 1.79
CA PHE A 106 -14.60 -0.29 2.50
C PHE A 106 -13.09 -0.20 2.72
N SER A 107 -12.33 0.21 1.71
CA SER A 107 -10.87 0.35 1.81
C SER A 107 -10.46 1.39 2.86
N VAL A 108 -11.14 2.54 2.88
CA VAL A 108 -10.89 3.63 3.84
C VAL A 108 -11.20 3.18 5.26
N PHE A 109 -12.35 2.53 5.45
CA PHE A 109 -12.77 2.00 6.75
C PHE A 109 -11.78 0.97 7.29
N MET A 110 -11.30 0.06 6.43
CA MET A 110 -10.28 -0.93 6.82
C MET A 110 -8.93 -0.29 7.19
N THR A 111 -8.53 0.80 6.52
CA THR A 111 -7.34 1.56 6.90
C THR A 111 -7.43 2.09 8.32
N PHE A 112 -8.53 2.73 8.63
CA PHE A 112 -8.79 3.30 9.95
C PHE A 112 -8.81 2.23 11.04
N LEU A 113 -9.54 1.12 10.83
CA LEU A 113 -9.58 0.00 11.76
C LEU A 113 -8.20 -0.62 12.00
N LEU A 114 -7.41 -0.78 10.94
CA LEU A 114 -6.06 -1.32 11.06
C LEU A 114 -5.15 -0.40 11.86
N GLY A 115 -5.28 0.92 11.67
CA GLY A 115 -4.57 1.91 12.48
C GLY A 115 -4.90 1.80 13.97
N ILE A 116 -6.19 1.74 14.30
CA ILE A 116 -6.65 1.52 15.68
C ILE A 116 -6.09 0.20 16.24
N LYS A 117 -6.15 -0.88 15.46
CA LYS A 117 -5.61 -2.19 15.88
C LYS A 117 -4.14 -2.10 16.29
N PHE A 118 -3.28 -1.41 15.52
CA PHE A 118 -1.86 -1.30 15.86
C PHE A 118 -1.60 -0.46 17.11
N ILE A 119 -2.49 0.48 17.42
CA ILE A 119 -2.39 1.27 18.67
C ILE A 119 -2.85 0.44 19.87
N VAL A 120 -4.01 -0.21 19.76
CA VAL A 120 -4.67 -0.92 20.87
C VAL A 120 -4.06 -2.30 21.10
N LYS A 121 -3.79 -3.05 20.02
CA LYS A 121 -3.23 -4.40 20.06
C LYS A 121 -1.99 -4.49 19.15
N PRO A 122 -0.84 -4.01 19.63
CA PRO A 122 0.40 -3.98 18.85
C PRO A 122 0.84 -5.39 18.45
N VAL A 123 1.49 -5.50 17.30
CA VAL A 123 2.12 -6.73 16.84
C VAL A 123 3.46 -6.88 17.54
N MET A 124 3.55 -7.84 18.44
CA MET A 124 4.75 -8.13 19.23
C MET A 124 5.43 -9.45 18.82
N THR A 125 5.04 -10.00 17.67
CA THR A 125 5.68 -11.19 17.08
C THR A 125 7.16 -10.91 16.83
N THR A 126 8.03 -11.84 17.23
CA THR A 126 9.48 -11.77 17.00
C THR A 126 9.88 -12.62 15.80
N LYS A 127 11.08 -12.37 15.24
CA LYS A 127 11.64 -13.20 14.16
C LYS A 127 11.83 -14.67 14.58
N GLU A 128 12.16 -14.90 15.84
CA GLU A 128 12.34 -16.26 16.38
C GLU A 128 11.02 -17.03 16.37
N SER A 129 9.91 -16.40 16.78
CA SER A 129 8.58 -17.02 16.73
C SER A 129 8.11 -17.27 15.30
N MET A 130 8.51 -16.43 14.34
CA MET A 130 8.28 -16.71 12.91
C MET A 130 9.02 -17.96 12.43
N GLY A 131 10.22 -18.23 12.94
CA GLY A 131 11.06 -19.38 12.56
C GLY A 131 10.45 -20.74 12.89
N ASN A 132 9.55 -20.80 13.87
CA ASN A 132 8.94 -22.04 14.35
C ASN A 132 7.89 -22.66 13.41
N VAL A 133 7.53 -21.99 12.31
CA VAL A 133 6.56 -22.49 11.33
C VAL A 133 7.28 -23.23 10.20
N SER A 134 6.89 -24.49 9.91
CA SER A 134 7.50 -25.27 8.83
C SER A 134 7.36 -24.55 7.47
N ALA A 135 8.40 -24.67 6.62
CA ALA A 135 8.44 -24.02 5.31
C ALA A 135 7.23 -24.41 4.42
N ARG A 136 6.81 -25.69 4.46
CA ARG A 136 5.64 -26.17 3.71
C ARG A 136 4.35 -25.54 4.17
N LYS A 137 4.13 -25.44 5.50
CA LYS A 137 2.94 -24.80 6.06
C LYS A 137 2.88 -23.33 5.69
N ARG A 138 4.02 -22.63 5.77
CA ARG A 138 4.13 -21.20 5.40
C ARG A 138 3.86 -20.98 3.92
N ALA A 139 4.38 -21.83 3.02
CA ALA A 139 4.11 -21.73 1.59
C ALA A 139 2.62 -21.90 1.28
N ILE A 140 1.96 -22.92 1.86
CA ILE A 140 0.51 -23.13 1.69
C ILE A 140 -0.28 -21.92 2.20
N GLN A 141 0.05 -21.42 3.38
CA GLN A 141 -0.59 -20.22 3.94
C GLN A 141 -0.37 -19.00 3.04
N SER A 142 0.83 -18.83 2.48
CA SER A 142 1.13 -17.73 1.54
C SER A 142 0.28 -17.79 0.29
N VAL A 143 0.06 -19.00 -0.28
CA VAL A 143 -0.84 -19.18 -1.44
C VAL A 143 -2.28 -18.83 -1.07
N LEU A 144 -2.82 -19.41 0.00
CA LEU A 144 -4.20 -19.16 0.41
C LEU A 144 -4.46 -17.69 0.75
N CYS A 145 -3.54 -17.08 1.48
CA CYS A 145 -3.62 -15.66 1.81
C CYS A 145 -3.42 -14.78 0.57
N GLY A 146 -2.54 -15.18 -0.35
CA GLY A 146 -2.34 -14.50 -1.63
C GLY A 146 -3.59 -14.52 -2.51
N ILE A 147 -4.32 -15.63 -2.54
CA ILE A 147 -5.63 -15.74 -3.21
C ILE A 147 -6.61 -14.73 -2.61
N LEU A 148 -6.75 -14.70 -1.30
CA LEU A 148 -7.67 -13.81 -0.61
C LEU A 148 -7.30 -12.33 -0.82
N ILE A 149 -6.00 -12.00 -0.66
CA ILE A 149 -5.50 -10.63 -0.86
C ILE A 149 -5.71 -10.21 -2.31
N GLY A 150 -5.32 -11.06 -3.27
CA GLY A 150 -5.46 -10.75 -4.69
C GLY A 150 -6.90 -10.51 -5.06
N PHE A 151 -7.82 -11.34 -4.61
CA PHE A 151 -9.25 -11.15 -4.83
C PHE A 151 -9.73 -9.79 -4.27
N ILE A 152 -9.39 -9.47 -3.02
CA ILE A 152 -9.78 -8.19 -2.39
C ILE A 152 -9.11 -7.01 -3.11
N CYS A 153 -7.84 -7.12 -3.48
CA CYS A 153 -7.13 -6.08 -4.24
C CYS A 153 -7.79 -5.78 -5.58
N GLY A 154 -8.13 -6.81 -6.32
CA GLY A 154 -8.81 -6.66 -7.61
C GLY A 154 -10.23 -6.16 -7.46
N PHE A 155 -10.95 -6.64 -6.44
CA PHE A 155 -12.34 -6.27 -6.20
C PHE A 155 -12.49 -4.84 -5.67
N VAL A 156 -11.66 -4.43 -4.71
CA VAL A 156 -11.74 -3.12 -4.03
C VAL A 156 -10.85 -2.05 -4.69
N GLY A 157 -9.85 -2.46 -5.48
CA GLY A 157 -8.87 -1.54 -6.07
C GLY A 157 -7.74 -1.17 -5.09
N ALA A 158 -7.63 0.10 -4.71
CA ALA A 158 -6.50 0.68 -3.97
C ALA A 158 -6.22 0.11 -2.55
N GLY A 159 -7.08 -0.79 -2.02
CA GLY A 159 -6.98 -1.27 -0.63
C GLY A 159 -5.97 -2.40 -0.35
N GLY A 160 -5.31 -2.92 -1.37
CA GLY A 160 -4.55 -4.17 -1.28
C GLY A 160 -3.38 -4.20 -0.30
N GLY A 161 -2.60 -3.15 -0.24
CA GLY A 161 -1.42 -3.11 0.63
C GLY A 161 -1.74 -3.21 2.12
N MET A 162 -2.81 -2.58 2.56
CA MET A 162 -3.22 -2.62 3.97
C MET A 162 -3.80 -3.97 4.38
N MET A 163 -4.59 -4.58 3.51
CA MET A 163 -5.10 -5.93 3.73
C MET A 163 -3.95 -6.93 3.78
N MET A 164 -2.91 -6.73 2.96
CA MET A 164 -1.69 -7.53 2.98
C MET A 164 -0.99 -7.43 4.34
N LEU A 165 -0.79 -6.23 4.87
CA LEU A 165 -0.19 -6.04 6.18
C LEU A 165 -1.01 -6.71 7.29
N LEU A 166 -2.35 -6.57 7.26
CA LEU A 166 -3.24 -7.23 8.20
C LEU A 166 -3.09 -8.75 8.16
N ILE A 167 -3.11 -9.33 6.99
CA ILE A 167 -3.00 -10.79 6.80
C ILE A 167 -1.62 -11.29 7.19
N LEU A 168 -0.55 -10.63 6.76
CA LEU A 168 0.81 -11.01 7.12
C LEU A 168 1.03 -11.00 8.64
N THR A 169 0.50 -9.97 9.34
CA THR A 169 0.70 -9.86 10.79
C THR A 169 -0.28 -10.70 11.60
N SER A 170 -1.56 -10.79 11.20
CA SER A 170 -2.60 -11.39 12.05
C SER A 170 -2.89 -12.85 11.71
N VAL A 171 -2.69 -13.26 10.45
CA VAL A 171 -2.96 -14.64 10.00
C VAL A 171 -1.66 -15.42 9.86
N LEU A 172 -0.66 -14.84 9.20
CA LEU A 172 0.64 -15.50 9.00
C LEU A 172 1.61 -15.30 10.16
N GLY A 173 1.28 -14.45 11.14
CA GLY A 173 2.06 -14.22 12.34
C GLY A 173 3.44 -13.61 12.07
N TYR A 174 3.57 -12.79 11.04
CA TYR A 174 4.83 -12.12 10.73
C TYR A 174 5.13 -11.02 11.75
N GLU A 175 6.42 -10.86 12.06
CA GLU A 175 6.91 -9.65 12.71
C GLU A 175 6.57 -8.43 11.85
N LEU A 176 6.22 -7.30 12.48
CA LEU A 176 5.73 -6.12 11.76
C LEU A 176 6.70 -5.63 10.68
N LYS A 177 8.00 -5.56 10.96
CA LYS A 177 9.01 -5.13 9.97
C LYS A 177 9.07 -6.05 8.75
N THR A 178 9.06 -7.36 9.00
CA THR A 178 9.09 -8.36 7.92
C THR A 178 7.77 -8.37 7.13
N ALA A 179 6.65 -8.14 7.79
CA ALA A 179 5.35 -7.99 7.12
C ALA A 179 5.34 -6.77 6.19
N VAL A 180 5.79 -5.59 6.67
CA VAL A 180 5.89 -4.38 5.83
C VAL A 180 6.85 -4.61 4.67
N GLY A 181 8.06 -5.12 4.93
CA GLY A 181 9.04 -5.39 3.88
C GLY A 181 8.53 -6.33 2.80
N THR A 182 7.84 -7.42 3.19
CA THR A 182 7.25 -8.38 2.26
C THR A 182 6.06 -7.76 1.50
N SER A 183 5.25 -6.95 2.15
CA SER A 183 4.14 -6.23 1.53
C SER A 183 4.64 -5.28 0.44
N VAL A 184 5.59 -4.38 0.73
CA VAL A 184 6.12 -3.43 -0.27
C VAL A 184 6.86 -4.14 -1.41
N PHE A 185 7.48 -5.30 -1.15
CA PHE A 185 8.07 -6.12 -2.20
C PHE A 185 7.01 -6.59 -3.20
N ILE A 186 5.91 -7.17 -2.74
CA ILE A 186 4.81 -7.62 -3.59
C ILE A 186 4.18 -6.41 -4.31
N MET A 187 3.99 -5.30 -3.59
CA MET A 187 3.41 -4.09 -4.14
C MET A 187 4.22 -3.46 -5.26
N THR A 188 5.54 -3.58 -5.25
CA THR A 188 6.39 -3.11 -6.35
C THR A 188 5.91 -3.67 -7.69
N PHE A 189 5.62 -4.97 -7.75
CA PHE A 189 5.19 -5.64 -8.98
C PHE A 189 3.71 -5.39 -9.30
N THR A 190 2.85 -5.39 -8.29
CA THR A 190 1.41 -5.11 -8.51
C THR A 190 1.18 -3.66 -8.93
N ALA A 191 1.89 -2.70 -8.35
CA ALA A 191 1.83 -1.30 -8.71
C ALA A 191 2.40 -1.07 -10.12
N PHE A 192 3.51 -1.73 -10.48
CA PHE A 192 4.07 -1.66 -11.84
C PHE A 192 3.07 -2.17 -12.89
N THR A 193 2.49 -3.34 -12.67
CA THR A 193 1.49 -3.92 -13.58
C THR A 193 0.27 -3.01 -13.70
N GLY A 194 -0.21 -2.46 -12.58
CA GLY A 194 -1.34 -1.53 -12.56
C GLY A 194 -1.03 -0.23 -13.29
N ALA A 195 0.10 0.42 -13.00
CA ALA A 195 0.52 1.65 -13.66
C ALA A 195 0.68 1.47 -15.18
N ALA A 196 1.35 0.38 -15.60
CA ALA A 196 1.53 0.06 -17.02
C ALA A 196 0.17 -0.12 -17.73
N SER A 197 -0.78 -0.81 -17.10
CA SER A 197 -2.14 -0.99 -17.64
C SER A 197 -2.88 0.34 -17.76
N HIS A 198 -2.83 1.19 -16.72
CA HIS A 198 -3.48 2.50 -16.75
C HIS A 198 -2.93 3.41 -17.84
N PHE A 199 -1.62 3.45 -18.03
CA PHE A 199 -1.00 4.29 -19.06
C PHE A 199 -1.17 3.73 -20.47
N ALA A 200 -1.22 2.41 -20.63
CA ALA A 200 -1.49 1.78 -21.92
C ALA A 200 -2.92 2.06 -22.43
N ILE A 201 -3.89 2.15 -21.51
CA ILE A 201 -5.31 2.36 -21.84
C ILE A 201 -5.66 3.86 -21.86
N GLY A 202 -5.26 4.61 -20.84
CA GLY A 202 -5.65 6.00 -20.60
C GLY A 202 -4.68 7.04 -21.14
N GLY A 203 -3.54 6.63 -21.69
CA GLY A 203 -2.46 7.54 -22.11
C GLY A 203 -1.62 8.05 -20.95
N PHE A 204 -0.68 8.97 -21.25
CA PHE A 204 0.24 9.51 -20.25
C PHE A 204 -0.37 10.73 -19.53
N PRO A 205 -0.15 10.85 -18.21
CA PRO A 205 -0.63 11.99 -17.43
C PRO A 205 0.18 13.27 -17.70
N ASP A 206 -0.29 14.40 -17.12
CA ASP A 206 0.50 15.62 -17.04
C ASP A 206 1.85 15.33 -16.35
N ALA A 207 2.93 15.62 -17.06
CA ALA A 207 4.28 15.28 -16.61
C ALA A 207 4.66 15.97 -15.30
N THR A 208 4.18 17.20 -15.06
CA THR A 208 4.49 17.97 -13.85
C THR A 208 3.89 17.30 -12.62
N VAL A 209 2.59 17.01 -12.66
CA VAL A 209 1.90 16.33 -11.54
C VAL A 209 2.49 14.97 -11.29
N TRP A 210 2.72 14.20 -12.35
CA TRP A 210 3.27 12.86 -12.27
C TRP A 210 4.64 12.83 -11.60
N ILE A 211 5.60 13.63 -12.12
CA ILE A 211 6.97 13.68 -11.61
C ILE A 211 7.00 14.15 -10.15
N LEU A 212 6.22 15.19 -9.80
CA LEU A 212 6.15 15.67 -8.42
C LEU A 212 5.61 14.60 -7.47
N CYS A 213 4.53 13.89 -7.83
CA CYS A 213 4.01 12.78 -7.03
C CYS A 213 5.05 11.68 -6.84
N VAL A 214 5.76 11.27 -7.90
CA VAL A 214 6.82 10.25 -7.82
C VAL A 214 7.94 10.68 -6.88
N ILE A 215 8.44 11.91 -7.04
CA ILE A 215 9.55 12.40 -6.22
C ILE A 215 9.15 12.50 -4.75
N PHE A 216 8.03 13.15 -4.44
CA PHE A 216 7.60 13.33 -3.05
C PHE A 216 7.27 11.99 -2.38
N THR A 217 6.60 11.08 -3.08
CA THR A 217 6.30 9.75 -2.54
C THR A 217 7.58 8.98 -2.25
N LEU A 218 8.53 8.98 -3.18
CA LEU A 218 9.82 8.31 -3.01
C LEU A 218 10.62 8.85 -1.81
N VAL A 219 10.70 10.17 -1.69
CA VAL A 219 11.45 10.82 -0.59
C VAL A 219 10.86 10.43 0.76
N TRP A 220 9.56 10.55 0.93
CA TRP A 220 8.90 10.24 2.19
C TRP A 220 8.86 8.73 2.49
N ALA A 221 8.71 7.88 1.48
CA ALA A 221 8.81 6.43 1.65
C ALA A 221 10.21 6.01 2.10
N ARG A 222 11.26 6.64 1.54
CA ARG A 222 12.65 6.41 1.98
C ARG A 222 12.86 6.79 3.43
N ILE A 223 12.41 7.98 3.84
CA ILE A 223 12.50 8.44 5.23
C ILE A 223 11.77 7.47 6.16
N ALA A 224 10.55 7.12 5.81
CA ALA A 224 9.72 6.19 6.58
C ALA A 224 10.35 4.80 6.72
N ALA A 225 10.81 4.20 5.63
CA ALA A 225 11.41 2.87 5.63
C ALA A 225 12.72 2.82 6.43
N VAL A 226 13.57 3.84 6.33
CA VAL A 226 14.82 3.93 7.11
C VAL A 226 14.51 4.06 8.59
N PHE A 227 13.57 4.93 8.97
CA PHE A 227 13.15 5.09 10.36
C PHE A 227 12.51 3.81 10.91
N ALA A 228 11.60 3.19 10.16
CA ALA A 228 10.90 1.97 10.56
C ALA A 228 11.88 0.82 10.89
N ASN A 229 12.93 0.67 10.09
CA ASN A 229 13.94 -0.37 10.31
C ASN A 229 14.80 -0.11 11.57
N LYS A 230 14.99 1.15 11.97
CA LYS A 230 15.73 1.53 13.19
C LYS A 230 14.84 1.54 14.44
N ALA A 231 13.53 1.72 14.30
CA ALA A 231 12.60 1.84 15.41
C ALA A 231 12.46 0.54 16.19
N THR A 232 12.15 0.67 17.48
CA THR A 232 11.75 -0.49 18.31
C THR A 232 10.37 -1.00 17.88
N PRO A 233 10.02 -2.29 18.12
CA PRO A 233 8.70 -2.82 17.78
C PRO A 233 7.54 -1.98 18.37
N LYS A 234 7.67 -1.51 19.60
CA LYS A 234 6.66 -0.67 20.25
C LYS A 234 6.49 0.68 19.56
N THR A 235 7.60 1.35 19.23
CA THR A 235 7.60 2.64 18.51
C THR A 235 7.03 2.47 17.11
N LEU A 236 7.46 1.42 16.40
CA LEU A 236 6.96 1.16 15.05
C LEU A 236 5.45 0.91 15.02
N ASN A 237 4.93 0.06 15.90
CA ASN A 237 3.48 -0.16 16.00
C ASN A 237 2.71 1.15 16.25
N ARG A 238 3.19 1.98 17.17
CA ARG A 238 2.56 3.26 17.52
C ARG A 238 2.57 4.24 16.33
N VAL A 239 3.73 4.42 15.69
CA VAL A 239 3.89 5.32 14.54
C VAL A 239 3.04 4.84 13.36
N THR A 240 3.13 3.56 13.02
CA THR A 240 2.30 2.95 11.96
C THR A 240 0.81 3.14 12.25
N GLY A 241 0.38 2.86 13.50
CA GLY A 241 -1.02 3.02 13.89
C GLY A 241 -1.50 4.46 13.77
N VAL A 242 -0.74 5.43 14.27
CA VAL A 242 -1.08 6.86 14.18
C VAL A 242 -1.16 7.31 12.72
N ILE A 243 -0.17 6.95 11.89
CA ILE A 243 -0.16 7.31 10.46
C ILE A 243 -1.41 6.73 9.77
N LEU A 244 -1.74 5.46 10.00
CA LEU A 244 -2.92 4.83 9.38
C LEU A 244 -4.23 5.48 9.83
N VAL A 245 -4.36 5.86 11.11
CA VAL A 245 -5.54 6.57 11.61
C VAL A 245 -5.67 7.94 10.94
N VAL A 246 -4.58 8.72 10.93
CA VAL A 246 -4.57 10.06 10.32
C VAL A 246 -4.87 9.97 8.82
N LEU A 247 -4.24 9.06 8.09
CA LEU A 247 -4.50 8.85 6.66
C LEU A 247 -5.92 8.35 6.41
N GLY A 248 -6.43 7.43 7.23
CA GLY A 248 -7.81 6.95 7.12
C GLY A 248 -8.83 8.07 7.29
N ILE A 249 -8.63 8.94 8.30
CA ILE A 249 -9.48 10.12 8.52
C ILE A 249 -9.35 11.10 7.35
N ALA A 250 -8.14 11.41 6.91
CA ALA A 250 -7.89 12.34 5.81
C ALA A 250 -8.58 11.87 4.51
N VAL A 251 -8.39 10.60 4.15
CA VAL A 251 -9.02 10.02 2.94
C VAL A 251 -10.54 9.98 3.08
N MET A 252 -11.08 9.70 4.28
CA MET A 252 -12.53 9.73 4.54
C MET A 252 -13.11 11.14 4.34
N ILE A 253 -12.40 12.17 4.76
CA ILE A 253 -12.83 13.57 4.56
C ILE A 253 -12.77 13.90 3.06
N PHE A 254 -11.65 13.60 2.39
CA PHE A 254 -11.48 13.90 0.96
C PHE A 254 -12.50 13.16 0.07
N SER A 255 -12.80 11.89 0.37
CA SER A 255 -13.80 11.13 -0.40
C SER A 255 -15.24 11.62 -0.24
N ARG A 256 -15.52 12.48 0.74
CA ARG A 256 -16.83 13.16 0.89
C ARG A 256 -16.88 14.52 0.22
N LEU A 257 -15.74 15.09 -0.13
CA LEU A 257 -15.62 16.38 -0.79
C LEU A 257 -15.54 16.25 -2.32
N SER A 258 -15.17 15.08 -2.80
CA SER A 258 -15.17 14.70 -4.24
C SER A 258 -16.48 14.05 -4.66
#